data_a1b0732ab9d745ed1f268e74f6639056
#
_entry.id   a1b0732ab9d745ed1f268e74f6639056
#
_cell.length_a   1.000
_cell.length_b   1.000
_cell.length_c   1.000
_cell.angle_alpha   90.00
_cell.angle_beta   90.00
_cell.angle_gamma   90.00
#
_symmetry.space_group_name_H-M   'P 1'
#
loop_
_entity.id
_entity.type
_entity.pdbx_description
1 polymer ?
#
loop_
_entity_poly.entity_id
_entity_poly.type
_entity_poly.pdbx_seq_one_letter_code
_entity_poly.pdbx_strand_id
1 'polypeptide(L)'
;MTGNFYENYNGDILSLNYILPTVDAKSVFIPGLTTAFDVTVAGQTAYYYESETFDISKGPAGRKLDLAETGAKRKSFDLDQSYGIGGVIPLVGHATVSEDVIGRKLVDSANGVVALDNQIGLAELAKGTAKTYTASEDGAYVDVIDAVAVFNKENAVKLVGEGDNKKAKGGWKATTLVVGPEFYAKLQKCEEFSKWAPGQTQFSANEAVVGRVGGLDVVYTTEMPEGVSFIVMNPNGFLAPKGVSATEVFDKVEGRPGAILAQSEMVYGFKLLDANQVHVYKAAKA
;
A
#
# COMPACT_ATOMS: atom_id res chain seq x y z
N MET A 1 42.10 -21.87 -2.13
CA MET A 1 41.18 -20.99 -1.42
C MET A 1 39.78 -21.58 -1.56
N THR A 2 39.41 -22.44 -0.62
CA THR A 2 38.03 -22.97 -0.50
C THR A 2 37.31 -22.06 0.49
N GLY A 3 37.00 -20.84 0.06
CA GLY A 3 36.07 -20.01 0.79
C GLY A 3 34.71 -20.70 0.77
N ASN A 4 34.08 -20.79 1.93
CA ASN A 4 32.76 -21.39 2.09
C ASN A 4 31.76 -20.63 1.22
N PHE A 5 31.55 -21.13 0.00
CA PHE A 5 30.60 -20.61 -0.97
C PHE A 5 29.18 -20.56 -0.37
N TYR A 6 28.92 -21.40 0.61
CA TYR A 6 27.64 -21.53 1.29
C TYR A 6 27.35 -20.45 2.33
N GLU A 7 28.37 -19.82 2.91
CA GLU A 7 28.15 -18.72 3.87
C GLU A 7 27.64 -17.43 3.21
N ASN A 8 27.91 -17.25 1.90
CA ASN A 8 27.45 -16.08 1.14
C ASN A 8 26.01 -16.22 0.61
N TYR A 9 25.42 -17.42 0.65
CA TYR A 9 24.05 -17.70 0.21
C TYR A 9 23.13 -18.00 1.39
N ASN A 10 23.26 -17.26 2.48
CA ASN A 10 22.28 -17.29 3.54
C ASN A 10 20.96 -16.67 3.00
N GLY A 11 19.87 -17.44 3.06
CA GLY A 11 18.55 -17.01 2.59
C GLY A 11 18.11 -15.67 3.20
N ASP A 12 18.46 -15.42 4.45
CA ASP A 12 18.18 -14.16 5.13
C ASP A 12 18.92 -12.99 4.51
N ILE A 13 20.20 -13.18 4.13
CA ILE A 13 21.00 -12.14 3.47
C ILE A 13 20.45 -11.83 2.08
N LEU A 14 20.10 -12.86 1.30
CA LEU A 14 19.51 -12.68 -0.03
C LEU A 14 18.14 -11.98 0.06
N SER A 15 17.32 -12.34 1.03
CA SER A 15 16.04 -11.68 1.27
C SER A 15 16.22 -10.22 1.65
N LEU A 16 17.10 -9.92 2.59
CA LEU A 16 17.35 -8.55 3.06
C LEU A 16 18.00 -7.66 2.01
N ASN A 17 18.89 -8.20 1.18
CA ASN A 17 19.66 -7.39 0.22
C ASN A 17 18.95 -7.19 -1.12
N TYR A 18 18.09 -8.11 -1.55
CA TYR A 18 17.52 -8.09 -2.90
C TYR A 18 16.00 -8.08 -2.92
N ILE A 19 15.32 -8.92 -2.13
CA ILE A 19 13.87 -9.09 -2.21
C ILE A 19 13.14 -7.97 -1.47
N LEU A 20 13.38 -7.83 -0.17
CA LEU A 20 12.68 -6.84 0.66
C LEU A 20 12.88 -5.40 0.19
N PRO A 21 14.12 -4.94 -0.14
CA PRO A 21 14.29 -3.59 -0.65
C PRO A 21 13.55 -3.33 -1.96
N THR A 22 13.47 -4.34 -2.84
CA THR A 22 12.72 -4.21 -4.10
C THR A 22 11.22 -4.10 -3.85
N VAL A 23 10.69 -4.93 -2.95
CA VAL A 23 9.27 -4.89 -2.57
C VAL A 23 8.93 -3.56 -1.90
N ASP A 24 9.74 -3.11 -0.95
CA ASP A 24 9.48 -1.86 -0.22
C ASP A 24 9.64 -0.63 -1.12
N ALA A 25 10.56 -0.65 -2.09
CA ALA A 25 10.76 0.46 -3.01
C ALA A 25 9.62 0.63 -4.03
N LYS A 26 8.95 -0.45 -4.43
CA LYS A 26 8.00 -0.43 -5.56
C LYS A 26 6.55 -0.72 -5.17
N SER A 27 6.29 -1.14 -3.94
CA SER A 27 4.93 -1.36 -3.46
C SER A 27 4.16 -0.05 -3.43
N VAL A 28 2.91 -0.08 -3.90
CA VAL A 28 1.94 1.02 -3.75
C VAL A 28 1.48 1.15 -2.30
N PHE A 29 1.52 0.04 -1.55
CA PHE A 29 1.02 -0.03 -0.18
C PHE A 29 2.09 0.41 0.82
N ILE A 30 2.22 1.72 0.95
CA ILE A 30 3.22 2.39 1.78
C ILE A 30 2.60 2.71 3.14
N PRO A 31 3.17 2.20 4.25
CA PRO A 31 2.67 2.53 5.58
C PRO A 31 2.57 4.04 5.81
N GLY A 32 1.41 4.50 6.29
CA GLY A 32 1.12 5.91 6.56
C GLY A 32 0.78 6.75 5.33
N LEU A 33 1.03 6.28 4.10
CA LEU A 33 0.59 6.95 2.86
C LEU A 33 -0.68 6.33 2.29
N THR A 34 -0.67 5.02 2.11
CA THR A 34 -1.81 4.29 1.53
C THR A 34 -2.43 3.28 2.48
N THR A 35 -1.75 2.94 3.56
CA THR A 35 -2.24 2.00 4.57
C THR A 35 -2.09 2.56 5.99
N ALA A 36 -3.00 2.17 6.90
CA ALA A 36 -2.87 2.48 8.31
C ALA A 36 -1.75 1.66 8.97
N PHE A 37 -1.10 2.22 9.99
CA PHE A 37 0.05 1.61 10.66
C PHE A 37 -0.31 0.54 11.70
N ASP A 38 -1.44 0.65 12.38
CA ASP A 38 -1.72 -0.08 13.61
C ASP A 38 -2.21 -1.50 13.35
N VAL A 39 -1.35 -2.33 12.77
CA VAL A 39 -1.63 -3.76 12.52
C VAL A 39 -0.54 -4.62 13.13
N THR A 40 -0.94 -5.63 13.89
CA THR A 40 -0.04 -6.67 14.41
C THR A 40 -0.30 -7.96 13.65
N VAL A 41 0.75 -8.53 13.06
CA VAL A 41 0.67 -9.81 12.36
C VAL A 41 1.19 -10.93 13.27
N ALA A 42 0.41 -12.01 13.39
CA ALA A 42 0.81 -13.21 14.08
C ALA A 42 0.48 -14.43 13.21
N GLY A 43 1.52 -15.03 12.64
CA GLY A 43 1.36 -16.08 11.63
C GLY A 43 0.69 -15.55 10.38
N GLN A 44 -0.43 -16.16 9.98
CA GLN A 44 -1.24 -15.76 8.83
C GLN A 44 -2.44 -14.89 9.21
N THR A 45 -2.49 -14.34 10.42
CA THR A 45 -3.61 -13.52 10.87
C THR A 45 -3.12 -12.13 11.25
N ALA A 46 -3.77 -11.12 10.69
CA ALA A 46 -3.55 -9.72 11.03
C ALA A 46 -4.59 -9.24 12.04
N TYR A 47 -4.14 -8.51 13.04
CA TYR A 47 -4.96 -7.95 14.09
C TYR A 47 -4.90 -6.43 14.07
N TYR A 48 -6.06 -5.79 14.18
CA TYR A 48 -6.17 -4.34 14.26
C TYR A 48 -7.19 -3.93 15.31
N TYR A 49 -7.10 -2.69 15.78
CA TYR A 49 -8.00 -2.16 16.78
C TYR A 49 -8.93 -1.13 16.16
N GLU A 50 -10.23 -1.32 16.35
CA GLU A 50 -11.24 -0.31 16.05
C GLU A 50 -11.53 0.46 17.33
N SER A 51 -11.14 1.74 17.37
CA SER A 51 -11.40 2.61 18.51
C SER A 51 -12.75 3.30 18.36
N GLU A 52 -13.53 3.32 19.43
CA GLU A 52 -14.74 4.12 19.50
C GLU A 52 -14.38 5.55 19.96
N THR A 53 -15.03 6.57 19.38
CA THR A 53 -14.85 7.96 19.80
C THR A 53 -15.60 8.23 21.10
N PHE A 54 -15.03 9.11 21.94
CA PHE A 54 -15.67 9.55 23.16
C PHE A 54 -16.96 10.33 22.87
N ASP A 55 -17.93 10.23 23.77
CA ASP A 55 -19.16 11.00 23.70
C ASP A 55 -18.86 12.48 23.96
N ILE A 56 -19.42 13.32 23.11
CA ILE A 56 -19.38 14.79 23.26
C ILE A 56 -20.72 15.21 23.79
N SER A 57 -20.73 15.78 25.00
CA SER A 57 -21.96 16.22 25.63
C SER A 57 -22.00 17.74 25.79
N LYS A 58 -23.11 18.36 25.38
CA LYS A 58 -23.37 19.79 25.47
C LYS A 58 -24.21 20.10 26.71
N GLY A 59 -23.90 21.16 27.44
CA GLY A 59 -24.69 21.61 28.58
C GLY A 59 -23.99 22.70 29.41
N PRO A 60 -24.58 23.15 30.53
CA PRO A 60 -24.04 24.23 31.34
C PRO A 60 -22.71 23.84 31.99
N ALA A 61 -21.89 24.83 32.29
CA ALA A 61 -20.62 24.63 33.00
C ALA A 61 -20.85 23.98 34.38
N GLY A 62 -19.95 23.09 34.79
CA GLY A 62 -20.01 22.43 36.11
C GLY A 62 -20.96 21.24 36.20
N ARG A 63 -21.63 20.81 35.12
CA ARG A 63 -22.45 19.59 35.15
C ARG A 63 -21.61 18.35 35.33
N LYS A 64 -22.19 17.31 35.91
CA LYS A 64 -21.61 15.96 35.91
C LYS A 64 -21.66 15.39 34.49
N LEU A 65 -20.52 14.92 33.99
CA LEU A 65 -20.45 14.24 32.71
C LEU A 65 -20.80 12.77 32.91
N ASP A 66 -21.70 12.25 32.10
CA ASP A 66 -21.88 10.79 31.98
C ASP A 66 -20.71 10.25 31.14
N LEU A 67 -19.81 9.56 31.83
CA LEU A 67 -18.66 8.93 31.20
C LEU A 67 -19.08 7.54 30.72
N ALA A 68 -19.21 7.40 29.40
CA ALA A 68 -19.35 6.07 28.79
C ALA A 68 -17.98 5.38 28.74
N GLU A 69 -17.96 4.11 29.05
CA GLU A 69 -16.76 3.30 28.81
C GLU A 69 -16.55 3.15 27.30
N THR A 70 -15.44 3.69 26.80
CA THR A 70 -15.04 3.53 25.41
C THR A 70 -13.93 2.48 25.36
N GLY A 71 -14.17 1.43 24.59
CA GLY A 71 -13.22 0.34 24.40
C GLY A 71 -12.68 0.31 22.99
N ALA A 72 -11.44 -0.18 22.84
CA ALA A 72 -10.94 -0.58 21.54
C ALA A 72 -11.32 -2.05 21.31
N LYS A 73 -12.03 -2.34 20.20
CA LYS A 73 -12.37 -3.70 19.82
C LYS A 73 -11.27 -4.27 18.94
N ARG A 74 -10.63 -5.36 19.36
CA ARG A 74 -9.69 -6.09 18.54
C ARG A 74 -10.45 -6.85 17.46
N LYS A 75 -10.09 -6.62 16.22
CA LYS A 75 -10.58 -7.34 15.04
C LYS A 75 -9.42 -8.06 14.36
N SER A 76 -9.72 -9.05 13.56
CA SER A 76 -8.74 -9.82 12.81
C SER A 76 -9.24 -10.09 11.40
N PHE A 77 -8.30 -10.35 10.49
CA PHE A 77 -8.57 -10.96 9.21
C PHE A 77 -7.36 -11.81 8.79
N ASP A 78 -7.59 -12.78 7.94
CA ASP A 78 -6.55 -13.69 7.50
C ASP A 78 -5.77 -13.09 6.32
N LEU A 79 -4.46 -13.36 6.30
CA LEU A 79 -3.58 -13.06 5.18
C LEU A 79 -3.75 -14.20 4.18
N ASP A 80 -4.56 -13.97 3.16
CA ASP A 80 -5.00 -15.00 2.22
C ASP A 80 -4.17 -15.08 0.93
N GLN A 81 -3.21 -14.17 0.79
CA GLN A 81 -2.31 -14.12 -0.37
C GLN A 81 -0.92 -14.60 0.02
N SER A 82 -0.42 -15.63 -0.65
CA SER A 82 0.94 -16.15 -0.48
C SER A 82 1.62 -16.22 -1.83
N TYR A 83 2.82 -15.66 -1.91
CA TYR A 83 3.64 -15.69 -3.11
C TYR A 83 4.97 -16.39 -2.82
N GLY A 84 5.28 -17.38 -3.61
CA GLY A 84 6.57 -18.05 -3.59
C GLY A 84 7.47 -17.55 -4.73
N ILE A 85 8.70 -17.18 -4.39
CA ILE A 85 9.79 -17.00 -5.35
C ILE A 85 10.72 -18.17 -5.17
N GLY A 86 10.97 -18.93 -6.24
CA GLY A 86 11.90 -20.05 -6.14
C GLY A 86 12.61 -20.33 -7.46
N GLY A 87 13.83 -20.81 -7.36
CA GLY A 87 14.61 -21.18 -8.53
C GLY A 87 15.75 -22.14 -8.22
N VAL A 88 16.02 -23.04 -9.14
CA VAL A 88 17.14 -23.96 -9.06
C VAL A 88 18.31 -23.39 -9.85
N ILE A 89 19.45 -23.26 -9.19
CA ILE A 89 20.71 -22.82 -9.77
C ILE A 89 21.57 -24.06 -10.04
N PRO A 90 21.81 -24.47 -11.31
CA PRO A 90 22.57 -25.66 -11.63
C PRO A 90 24.07 -25.49 -11.30
N LEU A 91 24.77 -26.60 -11.07
CA LEU A 91 26.21 -26.61 -10.72
C LEU A 91 27.07 -25.78 -11.69
N VAL A 92 26.81 -25.88 -12.98
CA VAL A 92 27.52 -25.09 -13.99
C VAL A 92 27.28 -23.59 -13.80
N GLY A 93 26.11 -23.22 -13.35
CA GLY A 93 25.80 -21.84 -13.03
C GLY A 93 26.58 -21.30 -11.82
N HIS A 94 26.85 -22.13 -10.80
CA HIS A 94 27.63 -21.71 -9.63
C HIS A 94 29.10 -21.42 -9.97
N ALA A 95 29.67 -22.19 -10.88
CA ALA A 95 31.08 -22.06 -11.24
C ALA A 95 31.35 -20.83 -12.13
N THR A 96 30.32 -20.33 -12.80
CA THR A 96 30.44 -19.29 -13.85
C THR A 96 29.64 -18.05 -13.61
N VAL A 97 28.68 -18.06 -12.66
CA VAL A 97 27.74 -16.97 -12.42
C VAL A 97 28.11 -16.23 -11.15
N SER A 98 28.35 -14.92 -11.25
CA SER A 98 28.61 -14.08 -10.10
C SER A 98 27.37 -13.92 -9.22
N GLU A 99 27.57 -13.56 -7.96
CA GLU A 99 26.50 -13.20 -6.99
C GLU A 99 25.52 -12.19 -7.58
N ASP A 100 26.01 -11.23 -8.37
CA ASP A 100 25.21 -10.21 -9.07
C ASP A 100 24.14 -10.79 -9.98
N VAL A 101 24.41 -11.92 -10.66
CA VAL A 101 23.42 -12.53 -11.57
C VAL A 101 22.27 -13.16 -10.77
N ILE A 102 22.60 -13.77 -9.63
CA ILE A 102 21.58 -14.34 -8.74
C ILE A 102 20.75 -13.22 -8.13
N GLY A 103 21.41 -12.17 -7.64
CA GLY A 103 20.75 -10.98 -7.12
C GLY A 103 19.78 -10.36 -8.13
N ARG A 104 20.21 -10.19 -9.39
CA ARG A 104 19.32 -9.67 -10.47
C ARG A 104 18.10 -10.56 -10.71
N LYS A 105 18.27 -11.88 -10.73
CA LYS A 105 17.14 -12.82 -10.89
C LYS A 105 16.16 -12.73 -9.72
N LEU A 106 16.64 -12.54 -8.51
CA LEU A 106 15.81 -12.35 -7.33
C LEU A 106 15.04 -11.02 -7.40
N VAL A 107 15.72 -9.95 -7.84
CA VAL A 107 15.08 -8.64 -8.06
C VAL A 107 13.99 -8.72 -9.14
N ASP A 108 14.28 -9.39 -10.26
CA ASP A 108 13.29 -9.58 -11.35
C ASP A 108 12.06 -10.36 -10.86
N SER A 109 12.29 -11.41 -10.06
CA SER A 109 11.20 -12.19 -9.45
C SER A 109 10.43 -11.37 -8.42
N ALA A 110 11.11 -10.58 -7.59
CA ALA A 110 10.50 -9.68 -6.62
C ALA A 110 9.63 -8.61 -7.31
N ASN A 111 10.06 -8.07 -8.45
CA ASN A 111 9.24 -7.16 -9.27
C ASN A 111 7.93 -7.82 -9.71
N GLY A 112 7.96 -9.09 -10.10
CA GLY A 112 6.76 -9.85 -10.45
C GLY A 112 5.80 -10.01 -9.28
N VAL A 113 6.33 -10.30 -8.08
CA VAL A 113 5.52 -10.38 -6.84
C VAL A 113 4.90 -9.03 -6.51
N VAL A 114 5.68 -7.95 -6.60
CA VAL A 114 5.15 -6.59 -6.36
C VAL A 114 4.01 -6.24 -7.31
N ALA A 115 4.14 -6.58 -8.60
CA ALA A 115 3.09 -6.33 -9.58
C ALA A 115 1.80 -7.08 -9.22
N LEU A 116 1.90 -8.36 -8.84
CA LEU A 116 0.75 -9.16 -8.39
C LEU A 116 0.14 -8.61 -7.09
N ASP A 117 0.97 -8.26 -6.12
CA ASP A 117 0.57 -7.66 -4.85
C ASP A 117 -0.19 -6.34 -5.07
N ASN A 118 0.38 -5.45 -5.87
CA ASN A 118 -0.26 -4.20 -6.24
C ASN A 118 -1.60 -4.45 -6.96
N GLN A 119 -1.65 -5.38 -7.90
CA GLN A 119 -2.87 -5.71 -8.63
C GLN A 119 -4.00 -6.17 -7.72
N ILE A 120 -3.72 -7.09 -6.79
CA ILE A 120 -4.72 -7.65 -5.87
C ILE A 120 -5.13 -6.58 -4.85
N GLY A 121 -4.17 -5.88 -4.25
CA GLY A 121 -4.47 -4.84 -3.28
C GLY A 121 -5.23 -3.65 -3.88
N LEU A 122 -4.91 -3.24 -5.10
CA LEU A 122 -5.65 -2.19 -5.81
C LEU A 122 -7.06 -2.64 -6.19
N ALA A 123 -7.27 -3.92 -6.50
CA ALA A 123 -8.61 -4.46 -6.70
C ALA A 123 -9.46 -4.41 -5.43
N GLU A 124 -8.87 -4.65 -4.27
CA GLU A 124 -9.55 -4.47 -2.97
C GLU A 124 -9.80 -2.98 -2.68
N LEU A 125 -8.82 -2.11 -2.91
CA LEU A 125 -8.95 -0.67 -2.73
C LEU A 125 -10.03 -0.08 -3.65
N ALA A 126 -10.21 -0.61 -4.86
CA ALA A 126 -11.22 -0.20 -5.82
C ALA A 126 -12.67 -0.53 -5.40
N LYS A 127 -12.87 -1.24 -4.29
CA LYS A 127 -14.18 -1.44 -3.64
C LYS A 127 -14.62 -0.22 -2.80
N GLY A 128 -13.79 0.82 -2.70
CA GLY A 128 -14.12 2.10 -2.07
C GLY A 128 -15.32 2.78 -2.71
N THR A 129 -15.67 3.96 -2.22
CA THR A 129 -16.82 4.74 -2.72
C THR A 129 -16.59 5.14 -4.18
N ALA A 130 -17.39 4.59 -5.08
CA ALA A 130 -17.31 4.90 -6.50
C ALA A 130 -17.78 6.33 -6.80
N LYS A 131 -17.02 7.07 -7.59
CA LYS A 131 -17.33 8.39 -8.12
C LYS A 131 -17.19 8.38 -9.64
N THR A 132 -18.09 9.06 -10.31
CA THR A 132 -17.96 9.24 -11.77
C THR A 132 -16.93 10.33 -12.04
N TYR A 133 -16.01 10.06 -12.94
CA TYR A 133 -15.01 11.02 -13.40
C TYR A 133 -15.31 11.44 -14.83
N THR A 134 -15.43 12.74 -15.02
CA THR A 134 -15.48 13.36 -16.34
C THR A 134 -14.36 14.40 -16.37
N ALA A 135 -13.45 14.27 -17.33
CA ALA A 135 -12.35 15.22 -17.46
C ALA A 135 -12.90 16.62 -17.70
N SER A 136 -12.43 17.61 -16.95
CA SER A 136 -12.75 19.01 -17.19
C SER A 136 -11.87 19.61 -18.30
N GLU A 137 -12.30 20.75 -18.83
CA GLU A 137 -11.47 21.55 -19.75
C GLU A 137 -10.28 22.22 -19.03
N ASP A 138 -10.40 22.40 -17.70
CA ASP A 138 -9.38 23.05 -16.86
C ASP A 138 -8.17 22.15 -16.54
N GLY A 139 -8.25 20.88 -16.88
CA GLY A 139 -7.13 19.93 -16.81
C GLY A 139 -7.10 19.06 -15.56
N ALA A 140 -6.26 18.04 -15.60
CA ALA A 140 -6.19 16.97 -14.59
C ALA A 140 -5.79 17.48 -13.19
N TYR A 141 -5.06 18.58 -13.09
CA TYR A 141 -4.70 19.18 -11.79
C TYR A 141 -5.95 19.71 -11.07
N VAL A 142 -6.79 20.46 -11.78
CA VAL A 142 -8.05 21.01 -11.23
C VAL A 142 -9.01 19.89 -10.89
N ASP A 143 -9.11 18.86 -11.73
CA ASP A 143 -9.92 17.65 -11.44
C ASP A 143 -9.56 17.01 -10.09
N VAL A 144 -8.26 16.93 -9.78
CA VAL A 144 -7.80 16.40 -8.48
C VAL A 144 -8.19 17.33 -7.33
N ILE A 145 -8.01 18.64 -7.48
CA ILE A 145 -8.39 19.62 -6.44
C ILE A 145 -9.89 19.51 -6.12
N ASP A 146 -10.73 19.41 -7.15
CA ASP A 146 -12.18 19.23 -6.99
C ASP A 146 -12.51 17.89 -6.31
N ALA A 147 -11.82 16.82 -6.69
CA ALA A 147 -11.97 15.52 -6.05
C ALA A 147 -11.61 15.57 -4.56
N VAL A 148 -10.55 16.28 -4.19
CA VAL A 148 -10.15 16.51 -2.79
C VAL A 148 -11.20 17.31 -2.04
N ALA A 149 -11.76 18.35 -2.66
CA ALA A 149 -12.82 19.15 -2.06
C ALA A 149 -14.08 18.30 -1.77
N VAL A 150 -14.48 17.43 -2.71
CA VAL A 150 -15.58 16.48 -2.54
C VAL A 150 -15.27 15.49 -1.40
N PHE A 151 -14.07 14.89 -1.39
CA PHE A 151 -13.65 13.99 -0.33
C PHE A 151 -13.73 14.62 1.05
N ASN A 152 -13.13 15.79 1.22
CA ASN A 152 -13.07 16.50 2.49
C ASN A 152 -14.47 16.94 2.97
N LYS A 153 -15.37 17.31 2.05
CA LYS A 153 -16.76 17.68 2.36
C LYS A 153 -17.57 16.46 2.84
N GLU A 154 -17.44 15.33 2.17
CA GLU A 154 -18.17 14.11 2.54
C GLU A 154 -17.66 13.51 3.86
N ASN A 155 -16.35 13.60 4.11
CA ASN A 155 -15.69 13.14 5.32
C ASN A 155 -15.54 14.20 6.42
N ALA A 156 -16.18 15.35 6.30
CA ALA A 156 -16.19 16.35 7.36
C ALA A 156 -16.74 15.78 8.67
N VAL A 157 -16.29 16.34 9.80
CA VAL A 157 -16.77 15.91 11.12
C VAL A 157 -18.28 16.06 11.20
N LYS A 158 -18.97 14.98 11.50
CA LYS A 158 -20.41 14.95 11.76
C LYS A 158 -20.65 14.54 13.20
N LEU A 159 -21.53 15.23 13.88
CA LEU A 159 -21.98 14.82 15.20
C LEU A 159 -23.18 13.89 15.05
N VAL A 160 -23.01 12.64 15.44
CA VAL A 160 -24.02 11.57 15.33
C VAL A 160 -24.44 11.16 16.75
N GLY A 161 -25.75 11.09 17.01
CA GLY A 161 -26.31 10.70 18.30
C GLY A 161 -27.62 11.44 18.59
N GLU A 162 -28.31 11.03 19.63
CA GLU A 162 -29.58 11.60 20.05
C GLU A 162 -29.37 12.53 21.25
N GLY A 163 -30.14 13.58 21.33
CA GLY A 163 -30.13 14.55 22.43
C GLY A 163 -28.80 15.32 22.56
N ASP A 164 -28.36 15.48 23.81
CA ASP A 164 -27.11 16.20 24.14
C ASP A 164 -25.85 15.36 24.07
N ASN A 165 -25.97 14.04 23.95
CA ASN A 165 -24.85 13.12 23.83
C ASN A 165 -24.61 12.74 22.35
N LYS A 166 -23.51 13.21 21.81
CA LYS A 166 -23.14 12.99 20.39
C LYS A 166 -21.74 12.43 20.27
N LYS A 167 -21.53 11.56 19.28
CA LYS A 167 -20.20 11.08 18.91
C LYS A 167 -19.73 11.81 17.67
N ALA A 168 -18.47 12.19 17.65
CA ALA A 168 -17.86 12.73 16.44
C ALA A 168 -17.57 11.59 15.47
N LYS A 169 -18.05 11.67 14.24
CA LYS A 169 -17.77 10.73 13.16
C LYS A 169 -17.20 11.50 11.96
N GLY A 170 -16.14 10.96 11.34
CA GLY A 170 -15.47 11.62 10.22
C GLY A 170 -14.31 12.51 10.69
N GLY A 171 -14.03 13.58 9.96
CA GLY A 171 -12.85 14.44 10.17
C GLY A 171 -11.62 13.97 9.41
N TRP A 172 -11.79 13.04 8.49
CA TRP A 172 -10.74 12.54 7.65
C TRP A 172 -10.46 13.48 6.48
N LYS A 173 -9.21 13.77 6.23
CA LYS A 173 -8.77 14.53 5.06
C LYS A 173 -8.09 13.61 4.08
N ALA A 174 -8.25 13.87 2.80
CA ALA A 174 -7.46 13.21 1.77
C ALA A 174 -5.98 13.53 1.97
N THR A 175 -5.12 12.54 1.86
CA THR A 175 -3.66 12.68 1.96
C THR A 175 -2.94 12.07 0.79
N THR A 176 -3.58 11.15 0.08
CA THR A 176 -2.93 10.37 -0.97
C THR A 176 -3.79 10.32 -2.22
N LEU A 177 -3.12 10.42 -3.35
CA LEU A 177 -3.65 10.26 -4.70
C LEU A 177 -2.95 9.08 -5.37
N VAL A 178 -3.69 8.04 -5.74
CA VAL A 178 -3.16 6.90 -6.52
C VAL A 178 -3.55 7.07 -7.98
N VAL A 179 -2.57 7.01 -8.88
CA VAL A 179 -2.75 7.26 -10.31
C VAL A 179 -2.15 6.17 -11.19
N GLY A 180 -2.86 5.86 -12.27
CA GLY A 180 -2.34 5.02 -13.34
C GLY A 180 -1.61 5.82 -14.43
N PRO A 181 -1.01 5.13 -15.43
CA PRO A 181 -0.18 5.76 -16.46
C PRO A 181 -0.89 6.86 -17.25
N GLU A 182 -2.14 6.63 -17.63
CA GLU A 182 -2.91 7.58 -18.45
C GLU A 182 -3.20 8.89 -17.71
N PHE A 183 -3.63 8.78 -16.44
CA PHE A 183 -3.94 9.97 -15.65
C PHE A 183 -2.65 10.70 -15.24
N TYR A 184 -1.61 9.97 -14.89
CA TYR A 184 -0.30 10.54 -14.59
C TYR A 184 0.27 11.32 -15.76
N ALA A 185 0.16 10.79 -16.99
CA ALA A 185 0.59 11.52 -18.19
C ALA A 185 -0.20 12.83 -18.42
N LYS A 186 -1.48 12.88 -18.02
CA LYS A 186 -2.27 14.12 -18.05
C LYS A 186 -1.79 15.11 -16.99
N LEU A 187 -1.51 14.64 -15.76
CA LEU A 187 -0.95 15.47 -14.70
C LEU A 187 0.40 16.09 -15.08
N GLN A 188 1.28 15.31 -15.72
CA GLN A 188 2.59 15.80 -16.17
C GLN A 188 2.50 16.93 -17.21
N LYS A 189 1.39 17.03 -17.92
CA LYS A 189 1.14 18.12 -18.89
C LYS A 189 0.66 19.41 -18.23
N CYS A 190 0.23 19.34 -16.95
CA CYS A 190 -0.19 20.52 -16.21
C CYS A 190 1.04 21.27 -15.71
N GLU A 191 1.08 22.58 -15.98
CA GLU A 191 2.22 23.43 -15.62
C GLU A 191 2.46 23.46 -14.11
N GLU A 192 1.39 23.45 -13.32
CA GLU A 192 1.42 23.44 -11.87
C GLU A 192 2.10 22.19 -11.31
N PHE A 193 1.82 21.03 -11.89
CA PHE A 193 2.47 19.79 -11.48
C PHE A 193 3.96 19.78 -11.80
N SER A 194 4.34 20.23 -13.02
CA SER A 194 5.73 20.30 -13.46
C SER A 194 6.58 21.27 -12.63
N LYS A 195 6.00 22.35 -12.13
CA LYS A 195 6.69 23.31 -11.27
C LYS A 195 7.01 22.77 -9.88
N TRP A 196 6.22 21.82 -9.40
CA TRP A 196 6.35 21.30 -8.03
C TRP A 196 7.08 19.93 -7.94
N ALA A 197 7.13 19.18 -9.04
CA ALA A 197 7.74 17.85 -9.07
C ALA A 197 9.27 17.80 -8.94
N PRO A 198 10.09 18.74 -9.47
CA PRO A 198 11.54 18.58 -9.53
C PRO A 198 12.27 18.57 -8.19
N GLY A 199 11.64 19.02 -7.10
CA GLY A 199 12.29 19.11 -5.78
C GLY A 199 11.83 18.07 -4.78
N GLN A 200 10.82 17.28 -5.05
CA GLN A 200 10.15 16.46 -4.05
C GLN A 200 10.43 14.96 -4.17
N THR A 201 10.86 14.49 -5.32
CA THR A 201 11.26 13.10 -5.54
C THR A 201 12.49 12.67 -4.73
N GLN A 202 13.24 13.61 -4.19
CA GLN A 202 14.45 13.32 -3.39
C GLN A 202 14.15 12.82 -1.97
N PHE A 203 12.89 12.89 -1.49
CA PHE A 203 12.57 12.58 -0.10
C PHE A 203 11.84 11.24 0.09
N SER A 204 11.47 10.56 -0.97
CA SER A 204 10.85 9.24 -0.86
C SER A 204 11.85 8.15 -1.21
N ALA A 205 12.11 7.25 -0.28
CA ALA A 205 12.84 6.01 -0.54
C ALA A 205 12.03 5.04 -1.41
N ASN A 206 10.75 5.33 -1.67
CA ASN A 206 9.85 4.51 -2.44
C ASN A 206 9.65 5.12 -3.84
N GLU A 207 9.91 4.32 -4.87
CA GLU A 207 9.81 4.70 -6.28
C GLU A 207 8.34 4.93 -6.73
N ALA A 208 7.36 4.41 -6.00
CA ALA A 208 5.95 4.60 -6.32
C ALA A 208 5.47 6.03 -6.02
N VAL A 209 6.16 6.79 -5.13
CA VAL A 209 5.82 8.19 -4.84
C VAL A 209 6.50 9.10 -5.84
N VAL A 210 5.72 9.70 -6.73
CA VAL A 210 6.23 10.48 -7.88
C VAL A 210 6.08 12.00 -7.75
N GLY A 211 5.41 12.50 -6.68
CA GLY A 211 5.25 13.94 -6.49
C GLY A 211 4.10 14.30 -5.57
N ARG A 212 3.66 15.57 -5.63
CA ARG A 212 2.53 16.11 -4.85
C ARG A 212 1.59 16.95 -5.70
N VAL A 213 0.30 16.85 -5.42
CA VAL A 213 -0.77 17.64 -6.04
C VAL A 213 -1.75 18.08 -4.95
N GLY A 214 -2.00 19.38 -4.81
CA GLY A 214 -3.00 19.89 -3.86
C GLY A 214 -2.79 19.45 -2.40
N GLY A 215 -1.54 19.18 -2.01
CA GLY A 215 -1.20 18.66 -0.68
C GLY A 215 -1.29 17.14 -0.53
N LEU A 216 -1.68 16.42 -1.58
CA LEU A 216 -1.68 14.96 -1.62
C LEU A 216 -0.34 14.42 -2.10
N ASP A 217 0.14 13.35 -1.50
CA ASP A 217 1.23 12.55 -2.04
C ASP A 217 0.70 11.72 -3.21
N VAL A 218 1.39 11.80 -4.36
CA VAL A 218 1.01 11.10 -5.60
C VAL A 218 1.73 9.78 -5.68
N VAL A 219 0.98 8.70 -5.65
CA VAL A 219 1.47 7.33 -5.80
C VAL A 219 1.14 6.84 -7.20
N TYR A 220 2.17 6.46 -7.95
CA TYR A 220 2.05 5.97 -9.31
C TYR A 220 2.08 4.45 -9.37
N THR A 221 1.24 3.85 -10.21
CA THR A 221 1.23 2.40 -10.45
C THR A 221 0.83 2.08 -11.89
N THR A 222 1.39 1.01 -12.43
CA THR A 222 0.99 0.42 -13.72
C THR A 222 -0.18 -0.56 -13.60
N GLU A 223 -0.49 -1.01 -12.40
CA GLU A 223 -1.48 -2.05 -12.09
C GLU A 223 -2.87 -1.47 -11.74
N MET A 224 -3.18 -0.24 -12.13
CA MET A 224 -4.48 0.37 -11.86
C MET A 224 -5.61 -0.50 -12.43
N PRO A 225 -6.67 -0.80 -11.65
CA PRO A 225 -7.81 -1.58 -12.15
C PRO A 225 -8.50 -0.92 -13.34
N GLU A 226 -9.01 -1.75 -14.26
CA GLU A 226 -9.67 -1.29 -15.48
C GLU A 226 -10.85 -0.34 -15.18
N GLY A 227 -10.92 0.75 -15.92
CA GLY A 227 -11.95 1.78 -15.76
C GLY A 227 -11.75 2.73 -14.58
N VAL A 228 -10.72 2.53 -13.75
CA VAL A 228 -10.37 3.46 -12.68
C VAL A 228 -9.37 4.49 -13.20
N SER A 229 -9.73 5.77 -13.13
CA SER A 229 -8.86 6.87 -13.55
C SER A 229 -7.87 7.25 -12.46
N PHE A 230 -8.34 7.42 -11.23
CA PHE A 230 -7.50 7.70 -10.06
C PHE A 230 -8.28 7.42 -8.77
N ILE A 231 -7.56 7.34 -7.65
CA ILE A 231 -8.14 7.10 -6.31
C ILE A 231 -7.64 8.20 -5.37
N VAL A 232 -8.57 8.83 -4.66
CA VAL A 232 -8.27 9.80 -3.57
C VAL A 232 -8.59 9.15 -2.25
N MET A 233 -7.64 9.10 -1.32
CA MET A 233 -7.83 8.35 -0.09
C MET A 233 -7.17 8.97 1.15
N ASN A 234 -7.63 8.47 2.30
CA ASN A 234 -6.94 8.57 3.58
C ASN A 234 -6.44 7.17 3.99
N PRO A 235 -5.19 7.01 4.44
CA PRO A 235 -4.62 5.70 4.76
C PRO A 235 -5.39 4.93 5.85
N ASN A 236 -6.07 5.62 6.76
CA ASN A 236 -6.86 4.97 7.80
C ASN A 236 -8.04 4.13 7.28
N GLY A 237 -8.41 4.30 6.01
CA GLY A 237 -9.46 3.51 5.36
C GLY A 237 -9.01 2.15 4.86
N PHE A 238 -7.71 1.83 4.88
CA PHE A 238 -7.18 0.64 4.23
C PHE A 238 -6.02 0.01 5.01
N LEU A 239 -5.98 -1.32 5.03
CA LEU A 239 -4.90 -2.11 5.62
C LEU A 239 -4.27 -3.03 4.56
N ALA A 240 -2.95 -3.07 4.54
CA ALA A 240 -2.17 -3.98 3.68
C ALA A 240 -0.99 -4.57 4.48
N PRO A 241 -1.26 -5.38 5.51
CA PRO A 241 -0.20 -6.00 6.28
C PRO A 241 0.56 -7.03 5.45
N LYS A 242 1.86 -7.08 5.69
CA LYS A 242 2.76 -8.10 5.15
C LYS A 242 3.09 -9.09 6.27
N GLY A 243 2.95 -10.36 5.99
CA GLY A 243 3.33 -11.44 6.89
C GLY A 243 4.82 -11.77 6.78
N VAL A 244 5.25 -12.73 7.57
CA VAL A 244 6.64 -13.18 7.63
C VAL A 244 7.03 -13.73 6.27
N SER A 245 8.14 -13.22 5.71
CA SER A 245 8.83 -13.87 4.61
C SER A 245 9.83 -14.87 5.18
N ALA A 246 9.75 -16.12 4.75
CA ALA A 246 10.79 -17.11 4.97
C ALA A 246 11.60 -17.24 3.68
N THR A 247 12.91 -17.12 3.79
CA THR A 247 13.81 -17.41 2.67
C THR A 247 14.72 -18.55 3.05
N GLU A 248 14.72 -19.59 2.23
CA GLU A 248 15.48 -20.79 2.48
C GLU A 248 16.36 -21.11 1.26
N VAL A 249 17.57 -21.58 1.55
CA VAL A 249 18.51 -22.04 0.52
C VAL A 249 18.90 -23.48 0.82
N PHE A 250 18.64 -24.37 -0.09
CA PHE A 250 18.98 -25.78 0.01
C PHE A 250 20.15 -26.12 -0.91
N ASP A 251 21.16 -26.78 -0.37
CA ASP A 251 22.39 -27.24 -1.08
C ASP A 251 22.19 -28.58 -1.78
N LYS A 252 21.04 -29.22 -1.61
CA LYS A 252 20.68 -30.50 -2.19
C LYS A 252 19.34 -30.43 -2.87
N VAL A 253 19.37 -30.59 -4.18
CA VAL A 253 18.16 -30.68 -5.01
C VAL A 253 18.05 -32.10 -5.55
N GLU A 254 16.93 -32.77 -5.28
CA GLU A 254 16.70 -34.13 -5.72
C GLU A 254 16.83 -34.26 -7.24
N GLY A 255 17.62 -35.27 -7.68
CA GLY A 255 17.88 -35.50 -9.09
C GLY A 255 18.78 -34.48 -9.80
N ARG A 256 19.36 -33.50 -9.07
CA ARG A 256 20.24 -32.45 -9.64
C ARG A 256 21.49 -32.26 -8.78
N PRO A 257 22.50 -33.12 -8.93
CA PRO A 257 23.73 -33.04 -8.12
C PRO A 257 24.40 -31.66 -8.25
N GLY A 258 24.76 -31.08 -7.11
CA GLY A 258 25.45 -29.79 -7.05
C GLY A 258 24.60 -28.57 -7.41
N ALA A 259 23.30 -28.73 -7.60
CA ALA A 259 22.40 -27.59 -7.75
C ALA A 259 21.97 -27.03 -6.38
N ILE A 260 21.72 -25.72 -6.32
CA ILE A 260 21.15 -25.03 -5.17
C ILE A 260 19.71 -24.65 -5.50
N LEU A 261 18.80 -24.85 -4.54
CA LEU A 261 17.44 -24.32 -4.58
C LEU A 261 17.39 -23.12 -3.64
N ALA A 262 17.04 -21.94 -4.17
CA ALA A 262 16.68 -20.78 -3.37
C ALA A 262 15.18 -20.55 -3.47
N GLN A 263 14.51 -20.40 -2.34
CA GLN A 263 13.07 -20.11 -2.29
C GLN A 263 12.75 -19.07 -1.21
N SER A 264 11.78 -18.23 -1.48
CA SER A 264 11.25 -17.24 -0.55
C SER A 264 9.74 -17.24 -0.60
N GLU A 265 9.09 -17.17 0.55
CA GLU A 265 7.64 -17.05 0.66
C GLU A 265 7.28 -15.77 1.40
N MET A 266 6.33 -15.02 0.85
CA MET A 266 5.79 -13.80 1.45
C MET A 266 4.27 -13.95 1.53
N VAL A 267 3.70 -13.54 2.65
CA VAL A 267 2.25 -13.60 2.89
C VAL A 267 1.70 -12.20 3.04
N TYR A 268 0.61 -11.91 2.35
CA TYR A 268 -0.03 -10.60 2.31
C TYR A 268 -1.52 -10.71 2.59
N GLY A 269 -2.10 -9.61 3.04
CA GLY A 269 -3.54 -9.46 3.13
C GLY A 269 -3.96 -8.03 2.90
N PHE A 270 -5.14 -7.85 2.32
CA PHE A 270 -5.70 -6.55 2.03
C PHE A 270 -7.08 -6.42 2.65
N LYS A 271 -7.34 -5.28 3.29
CA LYS A 271 -8.64 -5.02 3.92
C LYS A 271 -9.06 -3.57 3.78
N LEU A 272 -10.17 -3.36 3.08
CA LEU A 272 -10.86 -2.07 3.08
C LEU A 272 -11.61 -1.94 4.41
N LEU A 273 -11.23 -0.97 5.25
CA LEU A 273 -11.85 -0.71 6.56
C LEU A 273 -13.07 0.20 6.44
N ASP A 274 -12.93 1.29 5.70
CA ASP A 274 -14.00 2.27 5.51
C ASP A 274 -14.00 2.78 4.07
N ALA A 275 -15.02 2.39 3.32
CA ALA A 275 -15.18 2.78 1.93
C ALA A 275 -15.31 4.32 1.75
N ASN A 276 -15.78 5.06 2.76
CA ASN A 276 -15.89 6.50 2.68
C ASN A 276 -14.53 7.20 2.70
N GLN A 277 -13.51 6.55 3.22
CA GLN A 277 -12.13 7.05 3.23
C GLN A 277 -11.34 6.74 1.95
N VAL A 278 -12.00 6.11 0.97
CA VAL A 278 -11.41 5.76 -0.31
C VAL A 278 -12.40 6.12 -1.42
N HIS A 279 -12.15 7.19 -2.16
CA HIS A 279 -12.95 7.60 -3.30
C HIS A 279 -12.31 7.12 -4.60
N VAL A 280 -13.02 6.29 -5.33
CA VAL A 280 -12.58 5.66 -6.58
C VAL A 280 -13.22 6.35 -7.76
N TYR A 281 -12.45 7.10 -8.51
CA TYR A 281 -12.92 7.87 -9.66
C TYR A 281 -12.83 7.00 -10.93
N LYS A 282 -14.00 6.66 -11.47
CA LYS A 282 -14.14 5.83 -12.67
C LYS A 282 -14.55 6.69 -13.86
N ALA A 283 -13.89 6.47 -14.99
CA ALA A 283 -14.28 7.14 -16.23
C ALA A 283 -15.77 6.93 -16.52
N ALA A 284 -16.44 8.00 -16.92
CA ALA A 284 -17.82 7.88 -17.42
C ALA A 284 -17.83 6.88 -18.58
N LYS A 285 -18.74 5.89 -18.52
CA LYS A 285 -18.92 5.00 -19.66
C LYS A 285 -19.44 5.86 -20.82
N ALA A 286 -18.70 5.84 -21.93
CA ALA A 286 -19.12 6.48 -23.18
C ALA A 286 -20.38 5.78 -23.74
#